data_435baad822d8d7ab64d71c98326a6eae
#
_entry.id   435baad822d8d7ab64d71c98326a6eae
#
_cell.length_a   1.000
_cell.length_b   1.000
_cell.length_c   1.000
_cell.angle_alpha   90.00
_cell.angle_beta   90.00
_cell.angle_gamma   90.00
#
_symmetry.space_group_name_H-M   'P 1'
#
loop_
_entity.id
_entity.type
_entity.pdbx_description
1 polymer ?
#
loop_
_entity_poly.entity_id
_entity_poly.type
_entity_poly.pdbx_seq_one_letter_code
_entity_poly.pdbx_strand_id
1 'polypeptide(L)'
;MQLENRIRNQTLVPEAKHKLDQLKAKVARVNNPDKAKYEIAKEIGVPLQKGYNGNLTSEEAGKVGGQLGGRMVKELIKMAQRNL
;
A
#
# COMPACT_ATOMS: atom_id res chain seq x y z
N MET A 1 -0.82 -5.60 -27.64
CA MET A 1 0.27 -6.15 -26.87
C MET A 1 1.21 -5.10 -26.36
N GLN A 2 2.04 -4.52 -27.22
CA GLN A 2 2.95 -3.49 -26.73
C GLN A 2 2.20 -2.24 -26.29
N LEU A 3 1.09 -1.95 -26.93
CA LEU A 3 0.26 -0.82 -26.52
C LEU A 3 -0.32 -1.04 -25.13
N GLU A 4 -0.78 -2.26 -24.84
CA GLU A 4 -1.29 -2.58 -23.51
C GLU A 4 -0.23 -2.48 -22.46
N ASN A 5 0.98 -2.95 -22.75
CA ASN A 5 2.09 -2.85 -21.81
C ASN A 5 2.45 -1.39 -21.56
N ARG A 6 2.43 -0.58 -22.61
CA ARG A 6 2.70 0.85 -22.49
C ARG A 6 1.67 1.54 -21.64
N ILE A 7 0.40 1.23 -21.89
CA ILE A 7 -0.70 1.79 -21.09
C ILE A 7 -0.56 1.36 -19.65
N ARG A 8 -0.27 0.07 -19.42
CA ARG A 8 -0.12 -0.46 -18.07
C ARG A 8 1.02 0.20 -17.32
N ASN A 9 2.15 0.44 -17.99
CA ASN A 9 3.29 1.10 -17.39
C ASN A 9 3.05 2.58 -17.12
N GLN A 10 2.10 3.18 -17.83
CA GLN A 10 1.78 4.59 -17.72
C GLN A 10 0.49 4.85 -16.94
N THR A 11 -0.14 3.80 -16.39
CA THR A 11 -1.37 3.97 -15.61
C THR A 11 -1.14 4.74 -14.34
N LEU A 12 0.09 4.69 -13.81
CA LEU A 12 0.43 5.48 -12.65
C LEU A 12 1.15 6.74 -13.10
N VAL A 13 0.37 7.74 -13.49
CA VAL A 13 0.93 9.07 -13.71
C VAL A 13 1.47 9.61 -12.38
N PRO A 14 2.42 10.54 -12.40
CA PRO A 14 3.05 11.02 -11.16
C PRO A 14 2.05 11.50 -10.10
N GLU A 15 0.98 12.18 -10.52
CA GLU A 15 -0.04 12.64 -9.57
C GLU A 15 -0.80 11.50 -8.92
N ALA A 16 -1.14 10.46 -9.70
CA ALA A 16 -1.85 9.30 -9.17
C ALA A 16 -0.98 8.54 -8.18
N LYS A 17 0.30 8.37 -8.51
CA LYS A 17 1.23 7.71 -7.61
C LYS A 17 1.37 8.49 -6.30
N HIS A 18 1.49 9.81 -6.40
CA HIS A 18 1.61 10.67 -5.22
C HIS A 18 0.38 10.56 -4.33
N LYS A 19 -0.81 10.55 -4.92
CA LYS A 19 -2.06 10.40 -4.15
C LYS A 19 -2.15 9.03 -3.49
N LEU A 20 -1.72 7.98 -4.18
CA LEU A 20 -1.70 6.63 -3.59
C LEU A 20 -0.69 6.55 -2.44
N ASP A 21 0.46 7.17 -2.59
CA ASP A 21 1.46 7.22 -1.52
C ASP A 21 0.93 7.98 -0.31
N GLN A 22 0.24 9.09 -0.53
CA GLN A 22 -0.39 9.84 0.55
C GLN A 22 -1.45 9.00 1.26
N LEU A 23 -2.26 8.28 0.51
CA LEU A 23 -3.27 7.41 1.07
C LEU A 23 -2.65 6.30 1.91
N LYS A 24 -1.59 5.70 1.40
CA LYS A 24 -0.85 4.66 2.10
C LYS A 24 -0.34 5.17 3.45
N ALA A 25 0.30 6.33 3.44
CA ALA A 25 0.80 6.94 4.67
C ALA A 25 -0.32 7.26 5.65
N LYS A 26 -1.43 7.77 5.14
CA LYS A 26 -2.59 8.13 5.97
C LYS A 26 -3.16 6.91 6.70
N VAL A 27 -3.40 5.81 5.98
CA VAL A 27 -4.03 4.63 6.59
C VAL A 27 -3.11 3.90 7.53
N ALA A 28 -1.80 4.04 7.35
CA ALA A 28 -0.80 3.46 8.25
C ALA A 28 -0.40 4.42 9.36
N ARG A 29 -0.89 5.66 9.33
CA ARG A 29 -0.61 6.71 10.32
C ARG A 29 0.88 7.02 10.42
N VAL A 30 1.52 7.13 9.27
CA VAL A 30 2.93 7.49 9.17
C VAL A 30 3.10 8.69 8.26
N ASN A 31 4.25 9.37 8.37
CA ASN A 31 4.54 10.54 7.55
C ASN A 31 5.14 10.17 6.19
N ASN A 32 5.77 9.01 6.11
CA ASN A 32 6.47 8.57 4.92
C ASN A 32 5.80 7.28 4.41
N PRO A 33 5.31 7.24 3.16
CA PRO A 33 4.65 6.05 2.64
C PRO A 33 5.55 4.81 2.64
N ASP A 34 6.87 4.98 2.56
CA ASP A 34 7.78 3.85 2.61
C ASP A 34 7.78 3.15 3.96
N LYS A 35 7.29 3.80 5.00
CA LYS A 35 7.19 3.22 6.34
C LYS A 35 5.86 2.52 6.58
N ALA A 36 4.91 2.68 5.67
CA ALA A 36 3.54 2.18 5.89
C ALA A 36 3.50 0.69 6.16
N LYS A 37 4.15 -0.11 5.32
CA LYS A 37 4.13 -1.57 5.47
C LYS A 37 4.77 -2.03 6.78
N TYR A 38 5.80 -1.34 7.23
CA TYR A 38 6.46 -1.70 8.49
C TYR A 38 5.58 -1.40 9.68
N GLU A 39 4.88 -0.30 9.65
CA GLU A 39 3.95 0.06 10.72
C GLU A 39 2.79 -0.92 10.78
N ILE A 40 2.22 -1.30 9.64
CA ILE A 40 1.17 -2.31 9.58
C ILE A 40 1.68 -3.65 10.08
N ALA A 41 2.87 -4.06 9.66
CA ALA A 41 3.48 -5.30 10.10
C ALA A 41 3.64 -5.32 11.63
N LYS A 42 4.07 -4.21 12.19
CA LYS A 42 4.22 -4.08 13.64
C LYS A 42 2.88 -4.24 14.35
N GLU A 43 1.82 -3.62 13.82
CA GLU A 43 0.49 -3.71 14.41
C GLU A 43 -0.06 -5.14 14.43
N ILE A 44 0.22 -5.91 13.38
CA ILE A 44 -0.30 -7.28 13.27
C ILE A 44 0.69 -8.35 13.73
N GLY A 45 1.85 -7.92 14.24
CA GLY A 45 2.82 -8.84 14.82
C GLY A 45 3.66 -9.61 13.81
N VAL A 46 3.83 -9.07 12.60
CA VAL A 46 4.67 -9.69 11.57
C VAL A 46 6.07 -9.06 11.63
N PRO A 47 7.15 -9.87 11.72
CA PRO A 47 8.51 -9.36 11.86
C PRO A 47 9.12 -8.91 10.54
N LEU A 48 8.52 -7.91 9.91
CA LEU A 48 9.01 -7.34 8.67
C LEU A 48 10.16 -6.38 8.95
N GLN A 49 11.26 -6.55 8.24
CA GLN A 49 12.46 -5.75 8.42
C GLN A 49 12.86 -5.09 7.10
N LYS A 50 13.58 -4.01 7.20
CA LYS A 50 14.26 -3.46 6.02
C LYS A 50 15.39 -4.41 5.64
N GLY A 51 15.58 -4.61 4.33
CA GLY A 51 16.62 -5.48 3.82
C GLY A 51 16.18 -6.92 3.75
N TYR A 52 16.97 -7.83 4.31
CA TYR A 52 16.73 -9.26 4.13
C TYR A 52 15.65 -9.80 5.05
N ASN A 53 14.62 -10.40 4.46
CA ASN A 53 13.49 -10.98 5.17
C ASN A 53 13.39 -12.48 4.90
N GLY A 54 14.52 -13.19 4.97
CA GLY A 54 14.57 -14.62 4.63
C GLY A 54 13.72 -15.51 5.53
N ASN A 55 13.41 -15.05 6.74
CA ASN A 55 12.57 -15.81 7.67
C ASN A 55 11.10 -15.44 7.57
N LEU A 56 10.76 -14.49 6.72
CA LEU A 56 9.37 -14.06 6.55
C LEU A 56 8.67 -15.01 5.57
N THR A 57 7.53 -15.55 5.99
CA THR A 57 6.75 -16.43 5.11
C THR A 57 5.94 -15.63 4.10
N SER A 58 5.56 -16.28 3.00
CA SER A 58 4.68 -15.67 2.01
C SER A 58 3.33 -15.29 2.63
N GLU A 59 2.84 -16.11 3.55
CA GLU A 59 1.60 -15.86 4.27
C GLU A 59 1.72 -14.58 5.10
N GLU A 60 2.82 -14.43 5.83
CA GLU A 60 3.05 -13.23 6.65
C GLU A 60 3.16 -11.98 5.78
N ALA A 61 3.91 -12.06 4.69
CA ALA A 61 4.01 -10.94 3.76
C ALA A 61 2.65 -10.58 3.17
N GLY A 62 1.86 -11.59 2.83
CA GLY A 62 0.52 -11.40 2.31
C GLY A 62 -0.43 -10.75 3.31
N LYS A 63 -0.29 -11.07 4.60
CA LYS A 63 -1.10 -10.45 5.65
C LYS A 63 -0.81 -8.96 5.75
N VAL A 64 0.45 -8.57 5.65
CA VAL A 64 0.83 -7.15 5.68
C VAL A 64 0.23 -6.42 4.48
N GLY A 65 0.44 -6.96 3.28
CA GLY A 65 -0.09 -6.34 2.05
C GLY A 65 -1.60 -6.28 2.05
N GLY A 66 -2.26 -7.35 2.48
CA GLY A 66 -3.72 -7.41 2.54
C GLY A 66 -4.30 -6.42 3.54
N GLN A 67 -3.67 -6.29 4.71
CA GLN A 67 -4.12 -5.34 5.72
C GLN A 67 -3.97 -3.91 5.23
N LEU A 68 -2.83 -3.58 4.67
CA LEU A 68 -2.59 -2.24 4.14
C LEU A 68 -3.54 -1.94 2.98
N GLY A 69 -3.64 -2.86 2.02
CA GLY A 69 -4.53 -2.69 0.87
C GLY A 69 -5.98 -2.58 1.29
N GLY A 70 -6.42 -3.38 2.25
CA GLY A 70 -7.80 -3.32 2.77
C GLY A 70 -8.13 -1.97 3.39
N ARG A 71 -7.19 -1.41 4.15
CA ARG A 71 -7.38 -0.07 4.73
C ARG A 71 -7.46 1.01 3.66
N MET A 72 -6.65 0.88 2.62
CA MET A 72 -6.66 1.82 1.50
C MET A 72 -8.00 1.79 0.76
N VAL A 73 -8.51 0.59 0.50
CA VAL A 73 -9.81 0.43 -0.17
C VAL A 73 -10.93 1.04 0.67
N LYS A 74 -10.94 0.78 1.97
CA LYS A 74 -11.95 1.36 2.87
C LYS A 74 -11.90 2.88 2.85
N GLU A 75 -10.70 3.45 2.87
CA GLU A 75 -10.55 4.90 2.84
C GLU A 75 -11.03 5.49 1.51
N LEU A 76 -10.72 4.82 0.40
CA LEU A 76 -11.20 5.25 -0.91
C LEU A 76 -12.72 5.26 -0.98
N ILE A 77 -13.36 4.24 -0.41
CA ILE A 77 -14.82 4.17 -0.36
C ILE A 77 -15.39 5.33 0.44
N LYS A 78 -14.80 5.63 1.60
CA LYS A 78 -15.21 6.76 2.42
C LYS A 78 -15.09 8.09 1.67
N MET A 79 -13.97 8.26 0.96
CA MET A 79 -13.74 9.48 0.19
C MET A 79 -14.76 9.62 -0.93
N ALA A 80 -15.09 8.52 -1.60
CA ALA A 80 -16.10 8.52 -2.66
C ALA A 80 -17.47 8.90 -2.09
N GLN A 81 -17.84 8.39 -0.91
CA GLN A 81 -19.10 8.69 -0.27
C GLN A 81 -19.21 10.15 0.13
N ARG A 82 -18.12 10.76 0.58
CA ARG A 82 -18.10 12.17 0.95
C ARG A 82 -18.36 13.09 -0.22
N ASN A 83 -18.01 12.65 -1.43
CA ASN A 83 -18.12 13.46 -2.63
C ASN A 83 -19.43 13.25 -3.39
N LEU A 84 -20.34 12.48 -2.85
CA LEU A 84 -21.66 12.28 -3.49
C LEU A 84 -22.63 13.43 -3.22
#